data_91f32b55ab6d0ed0736e17536aa09390
#
_entry.id   91f32b55ab6d0ed0736e17536aa09390
#
_cell.length_a   1.000
_cell.length_b   1.000
_cell.length_c   1.000
_cell.angle_alpha   90.00
_cell.angle_beta   90.00
_cell.angle_gamma   90.00
#
_symmetry.space_group_name_H-M   'P 1'
#
loop_
_entity.id
_entity.type
_entity.pdbx_description
1 polymer ?
#
loop_
_entity_poly.entity_id
_entity_poly.type
_entity_poly.pdbx_seq_one_letter_code
_entity_poly.pdbx_strand_id
1 'polypeptide(L)'
;TAPLSNTETEELFRIVKHLHETENIAILFISHRLNEILAVCENYTVMRNGKMIDTTPVTGETTTKEIVEKMAGLKFEDNFQQKACQIGEVLFQTEHLSGAGGKVKDVSIQVKKGEVVGIAGLVGAGKSGLCKTIFGAYKKTGGKVMLKNRELKIANPSGAVKNRMALV
;
A
#
# COMPACT_ATOMS: atom_id res chain seq x y z
N THR A 1 -12.91 2.45 -7.16
CA THR A 1 -12.03 3.01 -8.19
C THR A 1 -10.85 2.07 -8.38
N ALA A 2 -10.79 1.41 -9.55
CA ALA A 2 -9.59 0.71 -10.00
C ALA A 2 -8.39 1.68 -9.94
N PRO A 3 -7.15 1.19 -9.90
CA PRO A 3 -5.99 2.05 -9.82
C PRO A 3 -5.86 2.88 -11.11
N LEU A 4 -6.53 4.02 -11.13
CA LEU A 4 -6.31 5.03 -12.15
C LEU A 4 -4.90 5.58 -12.00
N SER A 5 -4.23 5.83 -13.12
CA SER A 5 -2.99 6.61 -13.12
C SER A 5 -3.27 8.06 -12.67
N ASN A 6 -2.25 8.79 -12.27
CA ASN A 6 -2.43 10.19 -11.87
C ASN A 6 -3.08 11.01 -12.99
N THR A 7 -2.69 10.80 -14.24
CA THR A 7 -3.25 11.49 -15.42
C THR A 7 -4.73 11.19 -15.61
N GLU A 8 -5.14 9.93 -15.45
CA GLU A 8 -6.56 9.54 -15.55
C GLU A 8 -7.39 10.11 -14.39
N THR A 9 -6.80 10.22 -13.21
CA THR A 9 -7.44 10.84 -12.05
C THR A 9 -7.65 12.35 -12.27
N GLU A 10 -6.66 13.06 -12.80
CA GLU A 10 -6.77 14.48 -13.14
C GLU A 10 -7.85 14.72 -14.21
N GLU A 11 -7.91 13.88 -15.23
CA GLU A 11 -8.94 13.98 -16.27
C GLU A 11 -10.35 13.72 -15.69
N LEU A 12 -10.50 12.73 -14.82
CA LEU A 12 -11.75 12.48 -14.10
C LEU A 12 -12.19 13.71 -13.31
N PHE A 13 -11.26 14.35 -12.58
CA PHE A 13 -11.58 15.55 -11.79
C PHE A 13 -12.00 16.72 -12.68
N ARG A 14 -11.37 16.88 -13.82
CA ARG A 14 -11.76 17.89 -14.80
C ARG A 14 -13.19 17.67 -15.29
N ILE A 15 -13.55 16.44 -15.62
CA ILE A 15 -14.91 16.07 -16.04
C ILE A 15 -15.93 16.31 -14.92
N VAL A 16 -15.64 15.89 -13.70
CA VAL A 16 -16.51 16.08 -12.53
C VAL A 16 -16.79 17.56 -12.30
N LYS A 17 -15.74 18.40 -12.28
CA LYS A 17 -15.89 19.85 -12.13
C LYS A 17 -16.67 20.47 -13.26
N HIS A 18 -16.39 20.11 -14.51
CA HIS A 18 -17.12 20.62 -15.66
C HIS A 18 -18.61 20.31 -15.57
N LEU A 19 -19.00 19.06 -15.29
CA LEU A 19 -20.39 18.67 -15.15
C LEU A 19 -21.10 19.38 -14.00
N HIS A 20 -20.40 19.59 -12.89
CA HIS A 20 -20.95 20.32 -11.75
C HIS A 20 -21.14 21.81 -12.06
N GLU A 21 -20.12 22.46 -12.61
CA GLU A 21 -20.11 23.93 -12.83
C GLU A 21 -21.00 24.35 -14.02
N THR A 22 -21.04 23.55 -15.08
CA THR A 22 -21.76 23.94 -16.32
C THR A 22 -23.16 23.35 -16.40
N GLU A 23 -23.34 22.09 -15.97
CA GLU A 23 -24.62 21.38 -16.08
C GLU A 23 -25.40 21.37 -14.76
N ASN A 24 -24.84 21.98 -13.70
CA ASN A 24 -25.44 22.03 -12.35
C ASN A 24 -25.85 20.63 -11.82
N ILE A 25 -25.04 19.61 -12.12
CA ILE A 25 -25.29 18.23 -11.71
C ILE A 25 -24.79 18.02 -10.28
N ALA A 26 -25.64 17.45 -9.42
CA ALA A 26 -25.23 16.99 -8.10
C ALA A 26 -24.46 15.67 -8.21
N ILE A 27 -23.27 15.60 -7.63
CA ILE A 27 -22.37 14.45 -7.75
C ILE A 27 -22.08 13.86 -6.38
N LEU A 28 -22.34 12.57 -6.20
CA LEU A 28 -21.94 11.80 -5.04
C LEU A 28 -20.64 11.05 -5.37
N PHE A 29 -19.53 11.50 -4.77
CA PHE A 29 -18.20 10.94 -5.00
C PHE A 29 -17.75 10.07 -3.81
N ILE A 30 -17.36 8.83 -4.07
CA ILE A 30 -16.92 7.88 -3.05
C ILE A 30 -15.47 7.49 -3.31
N SER A 31 -14.58 7.81 -2.37
CA SER A 31 -13.16 7.44 -2.45
C SER A 31 -12.59 7.14 -1.06
N HIS A 32 -11.57 6.29 -1.01
CA HIS A 32 -10.71 6.10 0.16
C HIS A 32 -9.42 6.92 0.06
N ARG A 33 -9.20 7.60 -1.04
CA ARG A 33 -8.08 8.53 -1.27
C ARG A 33 -8.49 9.93 -0.84
N LEU A 34 -8.06 10.34 0.33
CA LEU A 34 -8.50 11.61 0.93
C LEU A 34 -8.12 12.83 0.10
N ASN A 35 -6.98 12.77 -0.58
CA ASN A 35 -6.58 13.86 -1.49
C ASN A 35 -7.57 14.07 -2.64
N GLU A 36 -8.24 13.00 -3.09
CA GLU A 36 -9.28 13.09 -4.12
C GLU A 36 -10.52 13.83 -3.58
N ILE A 37 -10.93 13.49 -2.35
CA ILE A 37 -12.04 14.18 -1.66
C ILE A 37 -11.74 15.67 -1.50
N LEU A 38 -10.55 16.01 -1.01
CA LEU A 38 -10.14 17.41 -0.81
C LEU A 38 -10.01 18.19 -2.12
N ALA A 39 -9.73 17.52 -3.24
CA ALA A 39 -9.56 18.18 -4.54
C ALA A 39 -10.87 18.46 -5.28
N VAL A 40 -11.94 17.70 -5.01
CA VAL A 40 -13.15 17.69 -5.87
C VAL A 40 -14.42 18.00 -5.10
N CYS A 41 -14.50 17.67 -3.79
CA CYS A 41 -15.73 17.78 -3.02
C CYS A 41 -15.82 19.07 -2.25
N GLU A 42 -17.02 19.63 -2.14
CA GLU A 42 -17.35 20.78 -1.27
C GLU A 42 -17.65 20.35 0.16
N ASN A 43 -18.18 19.15 0.32
CA ASN A 43 -18.47 18.54 1.62
C ASN A 43 -17.99 17.08 1.61
N TYR A 44 -17.58 16.59 2.77
CA TYR A 44 -17.28 15.17 2.95
C TYR A 44 -18.06 14.60 4.13
N THR A 45 -18.49 13.35 3.96
CA THR A 45 -19.16 12.57 5.01
C THR A 45 -18.27 11.40 5.40
N VAL A 46 -17.94 11.31 6.68
CA VAL A 46 -17.21 10.16 7.22
C VAL A 46 -18.16 9.07 7.63
N MET A 47 -17.91 7.87 7.14
CA MET A 47 -18.62 6.66 7.54
C MET A 47 -17.70 5.69 8.26
N ARG A 48 -18.21 5.04 9.32
CA ARG A 48 -17.49 4.01 10.07
C ARG A 48 -18.45 2.93 10.54
N ASN A 49 -18.15 1.66 10.25
CA ASN A 49 -18.99 0.52 10.61
C ASN A 49 -20.47 0.68 10.18
N GLY A 50 -20.68 1.19 8.97
CA GLY A 50 -22.03 1.42 8.41
C GLY A 50 -22.77 2.62 8.99
N LYS A 51 -22.17 3.39 9.88
CA LYS A 51 -22.78 4.59 10.48
C LYS A 51 -22.13 5.85 9.96
N MET A 52 -22.94 6.87 9.72
CA MET A 52 -22.45 8.23 9.49
C MET A 52 -21.88 8.78 10.80
N ILE A 53 -20.66 9.28 10.75
CA ILE A 53 -19.96 9.87 11.90
C ILE A 53 -20.11 11.38 11.87
N ASP A 54 -19.83 12.00 10.74
CA ASP A 54 -19.83 13.46 10.59
C ASP A 54 -19.97 13.85 9.12
N THR A 55 -20.51 15.03 8.86
CA THR A 55 -20.51 15.70 7.57
C THR A 55 -19.96 17.10 7.74
N THR A 56 -18.89 17.42 7.03
CA THR A 56 -18.13 18.67 7.22
C THR A 56 -17.81 19.28 5.86
N PRO A 57 -17.90 20.61 5.69
CA PRO A 57 -17.40 21.31 4.51
C PRO A 57 -15.91 21.11 4.33
N VAL A 58 -15.48 20.98 3.06
CA VAL A 58 -14.07 21.06 2.69
C VAL A 58 -13.67 22.53 2.63
N THR A 59 -12.68 22.91 3.42
CA THR A 59 -12.12 24.26 3.45
C THR A 59 -10.62 24.21 3.17
N GLY A 60 -9.99 25.36 2.94
CA GLY A 60 -8.53 25.44 2.80
C GLY A 60 -7.73 24.99 4.04
N GLU A 61 -8.40 24.85 5.19
CA GLU A 61 -7.81 24.38 6.45
C GLU A 61 -8.05 22.90 6.70
N THR A 62 -8.93 22.24 5.90
CA THR A 62 -9.25 20.82 6.05
C THR A 62 -8.04 19.96 5.74
N THR A 63 -7.63 19.14 6.69
CA THR A 63 -6.45 18.26 6.53
C THR A 63 -6.83 16.79 6.41
N THR A 64 -6.02 16.03 5.71
CA THR A 64 -6.17 14.57 5.64
C THR A 64 -6.06 13.91 7.02
N LYS A 65 -5.25 14.49 7.95
CA LYS A 65 -5.11 14.02 9.32
C LYS A 65 -6.46 14.09 10.06
N GLU A 66 -7.16 15.20 9.98
CA GLU A 66 -8.49 15.37 10.60
C GLU A 66 -9.49 14.31 10.09
N ILE A 67 -9.54 14.11 8.77
CA ILE A 67 -10.45 13.12 8.18
C ILE A 67 -10.10 11.70 8.67
N VAL A 68 -8.80 11.34 8.72
CA VAL A 68 -8.34 10.04 9.20
C VAL A 68 -8.69 9.85 10.67
N GLU A 69 -8.53 10.88 11.52
CA GLU A 69 -8.91 10.81 12.94
C GLU A 69 -10.41 10.53 13.11
N LYS A 70 -11.26 11.21 12.33
CA LYS A 70 -12.70 10.94 12.31
C LYS A 70 -13.03 9.52 11.82
N MET A 71 -12.33 9.04 10.78
CA MET A 71 -12.50 7.68 10.25
C MET A 71 -12.08 6.62 11.26
N ALA A 72 -10.94 6.79 11.90
CA ALA A 72 -10.38 5.86 12.88
C ALA A 72 -11.11 5.93 14.25
N GLY A 73 -11.67 7.09 14.58
CA GLY A 73 -12.23 7.37 15.90
C GLY A 73 -11.18 7.53 16.99
N LEU A 74 -9.95 7.82 16.59
CA LEU A 74 -8.80 8.01 17.48
C LEU A 74 -8.13 9.32 17.09
N LYS A 75 -7.74 10.14 18.08
CA LYS A 75 -6.84 11.26 17.83
C LYS A 75 -5.42 10.69 17.64
N PHE A 76 -4.81 10.99 16.52
CA PHE A 76 -3.40 10.68 16.34
C PHE A 76 -2.60 11.71 17.14
N GLU A 77 -2.18 11.34 18.34
CA GLU A 77 -1.09 12.06 18.99
C GLU A 77 0.12 11.96 18.06
N ASP A 78 0.83 13.08 17.88
CA ASP A 78 2.00 13.17 16.97
C ASP A 78 3.20 12.29 17.43
N ASN A 79 2.96 11.40 18.37
CA ASN A 79 3.91 10.49 18.95
C ASN A 79 3.88 9.11 18.28
N PHE A 80 3.92 9.04 16.94
CA PHE A 80 4.56 7.90 16.30
C PHE A 80 6.07 8.06 16.53
N GLN A 81 6.49 7.97 17.78
CA GLN A 81 7.87 7.67 18.08
C GLN A 81 8.12 6.31 17.41
N GLN A 82 8.74 6.34 16.24
CA GLN A 82 9.46 5.18 15.76
C GLN A 82 10.41 4.81 16.91
N LYS A 83 10.04 3.79 17.69
CA LYS A 83 10.99 3.19 18.60
C LYS A 83 12.21 2.91 17.75
N ALA A 84 13.32 3.60 18.01
CA ALA A 84 14.57 3.37 17.32
C ALA A 84 14.91 1.89 17.47
N CYS A 85 14.54 1.09 16.48
CA CYS A 85 14.87 -0.32 16.47
C CYS A 85 16.35 -0.39 16.19
N GLN A 86 17.12 -1.00 17.09
CA GLN A 86 18.51 -1.27 16.79
C GLN A 86 18.58 -2.25 15.61
N ILE A 87 19.07 -1.75 14.48
CA ILE A 87 19.25 -2.55 13.28
C ILE A 87 20.41 -3.52 13.56
N GLY A 88 20.13 -4.81 13.46
CA GLY A 88 21.08 -5.88 13.70
C GLY A 88 21.73 -6.44 12.42
N GLU A 89 22.12 -7.68 12.49
CA GLU A 89 22.69 -8.45 11.36
C GLU A 89 21.65 -8.76 10.28
N VAL A 90 22.12 -9.20 9.09
CA VAL A 90 21.24 -9.63 8.00
C VAL A 90 20.45 -10.85 8.45
N LEU A 91 19.13 -10.70 8.47
CA LEU A 91 18.20 -11.75 8.89
C LEU A 91 17.66 -12.53 7.69
N PHE A 92 17.31 -11.82 6.64
CA PHE A 92 16.72 -12.36 5.43
C PHE A 92 17.43 -11.82 4.20
N GLN A 93 17.62 -12.68 3.19
CA GLN A 93 18.13 -12.22 1.90
C GLN A 93 17.65 -13.10 0.74
N THR A 94 17.60 -12.51 -0.44
CA THR A 94 17.48 -13.25 -1.69
C THR A 94 18.75 -13.05 -2.50
N GLU A 95 19.15 -14.08 -3.23
CA GLU A 95 20.28 -14.04 -4.15
C GLU A 95 19.80 -14.49 -5.52
N HIS A 96 19.93 -13.61 -6.51
CA HIS A 96 19.58 -13.87 -7.92
C HIS A 96 18.18 -14.49 -8.12
N LEU A 97 17.21 -14.08 -7.28
CA LEU A 97 15.88 -14.65 -7.27
C LEU A 97 15.14 -14.35 -8.57
N SER A 98 14.61 -15.40 -9.20
CA SER A 98 13.81 -15.34 -10.41
C SER A 98 12.55 -16.19 -10.26
N GLY A 99 11.44 -15.76 -10.89
CA GLY A 99 10.16 -16.45 -10.77
C GLY A 99 8.98 -15.68 -11.34
N ALA A 100 7.78 -16.00 -10.85
CA ALA A 100 6.53 -15.32 -11.22
C ALA A 100 6.28 -15.27 -12.74
N GLY A 101 6.58 -16.33 -13.46
CA GLY A 101 6.41 -16.39 -14.92
C GLY A 101 7.27 -15.36 -15.68
N GLY A 102 8.48 -15.07 -15.18
CA GLY A 102 9.41 -14.14 -15.81
C GLY A 102 9.22 -12.67 -15.42
N LYS A 103 8.28 -12.35 -14.52
CA LYS A 103 8.09 -11.00 -14.00
C LYS A 103 9.10 -10.62 -12.91
N VAL A 104 9.72 -11.61 -12.29
CA VAL A 104 10.82 -11.44 -11.31
C VAL A 104 12.08 -12.00 -11.96
N LYS A 105 13.11 -11.17 -12.11
CA LYS A 105 14.35 -11.51 -12.79
C LYS A 105 15.52 -11.03 -11.97
N ASP A 106 16.34 -11.94 -11.51
CA ASP A 106 17.65 -11.68 -10.89
C ASP A 106 17.60 -10.67 -9.73
N VAL A 107 16.67 -10.87 -8.79
CA VAL A 107 16.47 -9.93 -7.68
C VAL A 107 17.23 -10.38 -6.45
N SER A 108 18.16 -9.53 -5.99
CA SER A 108 18.91 -9.70 -4.74
C SER A 108 18.57 -8.57 -3.79
N ILE A 109 18.03 -8.91 -2.62
CA ILE A 109 17.70 -7.96 -1.54
C ILE A 109 18.16 -8.51 -0.20
N GLN A 110 18.41 -7.63 0.75
CA GLN A 110 18.74 -7.98 2.13
C GLN A 110 17.84 -7.22 3.09
N VAL A 111 17.45 -7.86 4.17
CA VAL A 111 16.72 -7.28 5.28
C VAL A 111 17.38 -7.65 6.59
N LYS A 112 17.73 -6.66 7.39
CA LYS A 112 18.37 -6.84 8.69
C LYS A 112 17.33 -7.03 9.79
N LYS A 113 17.76 -7.57 10.90
CA LYS A 113 16.90 -7.69 12.09
C LYS A 113 16.46 -6.29 12.55
N GLY A 114 15.14 -6.12 12.76
CA GLY A 114 14.55 -4.82 13.18
C GLY A 114 14.45 -3.77 12.07
N GLU A 115 14.82 -4.10 10.82
CA GLU A 115 14.74 -3.21 9.68
C GLU A 115 13.38 -3.35 8.97
N VAL A 116 12.88 -2.23 8.46
CA VAL A 116 11.74 -2.18 7.53
C VAL A 116 12.24 -1.75 6.16
N VAL A 117 12.17 -2.65 5.19
CA VAL A 117 12.63 -2.40 3.81
C VAL A 117 11.42 -2.12 2.91
N GLY A 118 11.41 -0.96 2.26
CA GLY A 118 10.40 -0.59 1.28
C GLY A 118 10.78 -1.04 -0.13
N ILE A 119 9.82 -1.65 -0.87
CA ILE A 119 9.99 -2.01 -2.28
C ILE A 119 9.09 -1.10 -3.12
N ALA A 120 9.68 -0.16 -3.84
CA ALA A 120 8.98 0.78 -4.70
C ALA A 120 9.10 0.42 -6.18
N GLY A 121 8.18 0.91 -6.99
CA GLY A 121 8.16 0.74 -8.44
C GLY A 121 6.78 0.95 -9.04
N LEU A 122 6.69 1.12 -10.35
CA LEU A 122 5.44 1.32 -11.08
C LEU A 122 4.51 0.10 -11.00
N VAL A 123 3.25 0.30 -11.39
CA VAL A 123 2.30 -0.80 -11.56
C VAL A 123 2.85 -1.78 -12.61
N GLY A 124 2.81 -3.07 -12.32
CA GLY A 124 3.39 -4.09 -13.21
C GLY A 124 4.88 -4.37 -13.03
N ALA A 125 5.62 -3.59 -12.22
CA ALA A 125 7.07 -3.78 -11.97
C ALA A 125 7.45 -5.09 -11.25
N GLY A 126 6.49 -5.95 -10.93
CA GLY A 126 6.78 -7.26 -10.33
C GLY A 126 6.87 -7.29 -8.79
N LYS A 127 6.59 -6.18 -8.07
CA LYS A 127 6.67 -6.11 -6.59
C LYS A 127 5.89 -7.23 -5.90
N SER A 128 4.60 -7.35 -6.19
CA SER A 128 3.76 -8.42 -5.64
C SER A 128 4.21 -9.81 -6.10
N GLY A 129 4.74 -9.91 -7.33
CA GLY A 129 5.34 -11.15 -7.86
C GLY A 129 6.55 -11.58 -7.05
N LEU A 130 7.42 -10.64 -6.68
CA LEU A 130 8.59 -10.88 -5.82
C LEU A 130 8.16 -11.44 -4.45
N CYS A 131 7.26 -10.75 -3.76
CA CYS A 131 6.75 -11.19 -2.46
C CYS A 131 6.11 -12.58 -2.53
N LYS A 132 5.26 -12.83 -3.55
CA LYS A 132 4.62 -14.13 -3.77
C LYS A 132 5.61 -15.24 -4.14
N THR A 133 6.71 -14.91 -4.84
CA THR A 133 7.78 -15.87 -5.14
C THR A 133 8.57 -16.21 -3.89
N ILE A 134 8.93 -15.23 -3.08
CA ILE A 134 9.59 -15.43 -1.77
C ILE A 134 8.72 -16.30 -0.86
N PHE A 135 7.42 -16.06 -0.83
CA PHE A 135 6.47 -16.78 0.02
C PHE A 135 6.09 -18.16 -0.51
N GLY A 136 6.51 -18.52 -1.74
CA GLY A 136 6.21 -19.81 -2.36
C GLY A 136 4.79 -19.92 -2.95
N ALA A 137 4.08 -18.80 -3.07
CA ALA A 137 2.80 -18.75 -3.78
C ALA A 137 3.00 -18.76 -5.31
N TYR A 138 4.15 -18.26 -5.77
CA TYR A 138 4.57 -18.37 -7.15
C TYR A 138 5.84 -19.24 -7.25
N LYS A 139 5.94 -20.01 -8.34
CA LYS A 139 7.07 -20.90 -8.58
C LYS A 139 8.36 -20.09 -8.76
N LYS A 140 9.36 -20.39 -7.96
CA LYS A 140 10.74 -19.94 -8.11
C LYS A 140 11.36 -20.68 -9.30
N THR A 141 12.02 -19.95 -10.20
CA THR A 141 12.73 -20.53 -11.36
C THR A 141 14.24 -20.46 -11.24
N GLY A 142 14.76 -19.60 -10.33
CA GLY A 142 16.19 -19.46 -10.06
C GLY A 142 16.47 -18.73 -8.77
N GLY A 143 17.72 -18.75 -8.36
CA GLY A 143 18.21 -18.06 -7.17
C GLY A 143 17.86 -18.73 -5.85
N LYS A 144 18.19 -18.05 -4.75
CA LYS A 144 18.04 -18.55 -3.39
C LYS A 144 17.25 -17.60 -2.53
N VAL A 145 16.56 -18.13 -1.53
CA VAL A 145 15.95 -17.41 -0.42
C VAL A 145 16.62 -17.88 0.85
N MET A 146 17.15 -16.98 1.64
CA MET A 146 17.90 -17.32 2.84
C MET A 146 17.29 -16.61 4.06
N LEU A 147 17.26 -17.29 5.18
CA LEU A 147 16.84 -16.77 6.48
C LEU A 147 17.86 -17.22 7.53
N LYS A 148 18.42 -16.29 8.30
CA LYS A 148 19.46 -16.57 9.30
C LYS A 148 20.64 -17.37 8.71
N ASN A 149 21.14 -16.95 7.55
CA ASN A 149 22.23 -17.60 6.80
C ASN A 149 21.96 -19.06 6.38
N ARG A 150 20.69 -19.51 6.40
CA ARG A 150 20.28 -20.84 5.94
C ARG A 150 19.39 -20.72 4.73
N GLU A 151 19.68 -21.48 3.68
CA GLU A 151 18.81 -21.53 2.49
C GLU A 151 17.47 -22.18 2.84
N LEU A 152 16.40 -21.49 2.47
CA LEU A 152 15.03 -21.98 2.62
C LEU A 152 14.55 -22.62 1.31
N LYS A 153 14.15 -23.88 1.37
CA LYS A 153 13.46 -24.56 0.28
C LYS A 153 11.96 -24.41 0.42
N ILE A 154 11.44 -23.25 0.01
CA ILE A 154 10.01 -22.93 0.08
C ILE A 154 9.36 -23.36 -1.23
N ALA A 155 8.58 -24.43 -1.20
CA ALA A 155 7.84 -24.96 -2.34
C ALA A 155 6.39 -24.44 -2.40
N ASN A 156 5.84 -23.98 -1.27
CA ASN A 156 4.45 -23.51 -1.12
C ASN A 156 4.32 -22.58 0.09
N PRO A 157 3.19 -21.85 0.21
CA PRO A 157 2.94 -20.94 1.33
C PRO A 157 3.06 -21.59 2.71
N SER A 158 2.63 -22.83 2.88
CA SER A 158 2.74 -23.55 4.16
C SER A 158 4.19 -23.71 4.61
N GLY A 159 5.11 -23.88 3.66
CA GLY A 159 6.55 -23.90 3.92
C GLY A 159 7.08 -22.57 4.44
N ALA A 160 6.59 -21.45 3.91
CA ALA A 160 6.95 -20.13 4.38
C ALA A 160 6.43 -19.89 5.83
N VAL A 161 5.17 -20.24 6.10
CA VAL A 161 4.56 -20.09 7.43
C VAL A 161 5.31 -20.92 8.49
N LYS A 162 5.73 -22.15 8.17
CA LYS A 162 6.56 -22.98 9.06
C LYS A 162 7.90 -22.31 9.41
N ASN A 163 8.43 -21.49 8.51
CA ASN A 163 9.62 -20.67 8.74
C ASN A 163 9.31 -19.29 9.34
N ARG A 164 8.11 -19.10 9.91
CA ARG A 164 7.64 -17.86 10.57
C ARG A 164 7.63 -16.65 9.62
N MET A 165 7.35 -16.88 8.37
CA MET A 165 7.11 -15.83 7.39
C MET A 165 5.61 -15.63 7.21
N ALA A 166 5.16 -14.39 7.02
CA ALA A 166 3.78 -14.04 6.72
C ALA A 166 3.73 -13.13 5.48
N LEU A 167 2.65 -13.22 4.73
CA LEU A 167 2.34 -12.32 3.61
C LEU A 167 0.93 -11.76 3.86
N VAL A 168 0.83 -10.44 3.86
CA VAL A 168 -0.41 -9.68 4.05
C VAL A 168 -0.86 -9.07 2.74
#